data_bfeb1d3ccf8f2664a724a144024816f9
#
_entry.id   bfeb1d3ccf8f2664a724a144024816f9
#
_cell.length_a   1.000
_cell.length_b   1.000
_cell.length_c   1.000
_cell.angle_alpha   90.00
_cell.angle_beta   90.00
_cell.angle_gamma   90.00
#
_symmetry.space_group_name_H-M   'P 1'
#
loop_
_entity.id
_entity.type
_entity.pdbx_description
1 polymer ?
#
loop_
_entity_poly.entity_id
_entity_poly.type
_entity_poly.pdbx_seq_one_letter_code
_entity_poly.pdbx_strand_id
1 'polypeptide(L)'
;MFSTDKPLPKLLYLIGVVVIFLTVYSQYFIEINGFAGFIVVYGIPIVVVSLFFGREILKRSCKNNVLATKLGFGMFGGLTIISLFISVIVIAVLLQFDQSTIDILNKPNPVLEVPPNVAWLMIAISFLVIGPAEEYLFRGFMYGGLLSMTKGKHWLPLAIGSSLLFASVHAYYAVTYGVASIVPFISIVSFSIAMSITYYYTGGNLLIPILIHGAYDATGFLTVAVSTEVGLAARGLIIFDGAALAIYLVLKKLLTGHALSGSLFGKKQPAPAPLPPPAPSL
;
A
#
# COMPACT_ATOMS: atom_id res chain seq x y z
N MET A 1 -17.86 -10.07 2.24
CA MET A 1 -16.81 -9.55 1.32
C MET A 1 -15.51 -10.34 1.46
N PHE A 2 -15.01 -10.59 2.66
CA PHE A 2 -13.81 -11.38 2.96
C PHE A 2 -14.11 -12.81 3.43
N SER A 3 -15.30 -13.34 3.16
CA SER A 3 -15.63 -14.73 3.47
C SER A 3 -15.06 -15.64 2.39
N THR A 4 -14.20 -16.56 2.77
CA THR A 4 -13.78 -17.69 1.95
C THR A 4 -14.65 -18.89 2.33
N ASP A 5 -15.09 -19.67 1.34
CA ASP A 5 -15.87 -20.91 1.57
C ASP A 5 -15.05 -21.97 2.35
N LYS A 6 -13.73 -21.80 2.38
CA LYS A 6 -12.82 -22.64 3.17
C LYS A 6 -12.02 -21.78 4.16
N PRO A 7 -11.93 -22.18 5.43
CA PRO A 7 -11.09 -21.48 6.38
C PRO A 7 -9.62 -21.54 5.92
N LEU A 8 -8.94 -20.40 5.96
CA LEU A 8 -7.50 -20.34 5.69
C LEU A 8 -6.75 -21.23 6.71
N PRO A 9 -5.85 -22.10 6.25
CA PRO A 9 -5.06 -22.93 7.16
C PRO A 9 -4.13 -22.03 7.99
N LYS A 10 -4.47 -21.86 9.27
CA LYS A 10 -3.75 -20.94 10.18
C LYS A 10 -2.24 -21.23 10.25
N LEU A 11 -1.85 -22.50 10.22
CA LEU A 11 -0.45 -22.90 10.25
C LEU A 11 0.30 -22.43 9.00
N LEU A 12 -0.27 -22.63 7.81
CA LEU A 12 0.34 -22.18 6.56
C LEU A 12 0.43 -20.66 6.49
N TYR A 13 -0.59 -19.96 7.03
CA TYR A 13 -0.54 -18.52 7.15
C TYR A 13 0.61 -18.06 8.04
N LEU A 14 0.78 -18.68 9.21
CA LEU A 14 1.89 -18.37 10.12
C LEU A 14 3.24 -18.64 9.47
N ILE A 15 3.39 -19.75 8.76
CA ILE A 15 4.61 -20.07 8.00
C ILE A 15 4.92 -18.97 6.97
N GLY A 16 3.92 -18.52 6.20
CA GLY A 16 4.12 -17.44 5.24
C GLY A 16 4.56 -16.12 5.90
N VAL A 17 3.96 -15.76 7.04
CA VAL A 17 4.38 -14.59 7.83
C VAL A 17 5.83 -14.74 8.29
N VAL A 18 6.19 -15.90 8.86
CA VAL A 18 7.57 -16.17 9.32
C VAL A 18 8.56 -16.08 8.17
N VAL A 19 8.23 -16.63 6.99
CA VAL A 19 9.11 -16.54 5.81
C VAL A 19 9.35 -15.10 5.40
N ILE A 20 8.30 -14.26 5.35
CA ILE A 20 8.45 -12.83 5.02
C ILE A 20 9.45 -12.17 5.96
N PHE A 21 9.27 -12.35 7.28
CA PHE A 21 10.14 -11.70 8.25
C PHE A 21 11.57 -12.27 8.23
N LEU A 22 11.73 -13.58 8.11
CA LEU A 22 13.06 -14.19 8.01
C LEU A 22 13.84 -13.70 6.79
N THR A 23 13.20 -13.60 5.63
CA THR A 23 13.87 -13.13 4.41
C THR A 23 14.19 -11.64 4.46
N VAL A 24 13.30 -10.81 4.97
CA VAL A 24 13.57 -9.38 5.12
C VAL A 24 14.67 -9.14 6.16
N TYR A 25 14.59 -9.79 7.32
CA TYR A 25 15.60 -9.57 8.36
C TYR A 25 16.93 -10.26 8.07
N SER A 26 16.98 -11.30 7.21
CA SER A 26 18.25 -11.93 6.83
C SER A 26 19.25 -10.95 6.21
N GLN A 27 18.79 -9.91 5.51
CA GLN A 27 19.67 -8.88 4.95
C GLN A 27 20.47 -8.08 5.98
N TYR A 28 20.04 -8.07 7.26
CA TYR A 28 20.80 -7.42 8.34
C TYR A 28 21.91 -8.29 8.90
N PHE A 29 21.89 -9.60 8.64
CA PHE A 29 22.87 -10.55 9.17
C PHE A 29 23.76 -11.14 8.09
N ILE A 30 23.31 -11.10 6.83
CA ILE A 30 24.01 -11.66 5.68
C ILE A 30 24.09 -10.52 4.64
N GLU A 31 25.32 -10.16 4.27
CA GLU A 31 25.53 -9.19 3.20
C GLU A 31 25.15 -9.79 1.84
N ILE A 32 23.87 -9.76 1.54
CA ILE A 32 23.33 -10.18 0.26
C ILE A 32 23.03 -8.91 -0.54
N ASN A 33 23.96 -8.56 -1.43
CA ASN A 33 23.90 -7.32 -2.19
C ASN A 33 23.28 -7.49 -3.59
N GLY A 34 22.75 -6.42 -4.14
CA GLY A 34 22.29 -6.34 -5.51
C GLY A 34 21.09 -7.25 -5.82
N PHE A 35 21.11 -7.88 -6.98
CA PHE A 35 20.00 -8.69 -7.50
C PHE A 35 19.68 -9.91 -6.63
N ALA A 36 20.70 -10.54 -6.03
CA ALA A 36 20.50 -11.67 -5.13
C ALA A 36 19.72 -11.26 -3.86
N GLY A 37 20.04 -10.11 -3.27
CA GLY A 37 19.28 -9.54 -2.14
C GLY A 37 17.81 -9.33 -2.50
N PHE A 38 17.57 -8.79 -3.68
CA PHE A 38 16.22 -8.56 -4.19
C PHE A 38 15.41 -9.88 -4.34
N ILE A 39 16.04 -10.93 -4.87
CA ILE A 39 15.39 -12.26 -4.96
C ILE A 39 15.08 -12.84 -3.58
N VAL A 40 15.98 -12.69 -2.61
CA VAL A 40 15.76 -13.20 -1.25
C VAL A 40 14.62 -12.47 -0.58
N VAL A 41 14.64 -11.14 -0.62
CA VAL A 41 13.66 -10.30 0.10
C VAL A 41 12.26 -10.37 -0.50
N TYR A 42 12.14 -10.38 -1.81
CA TYR A 42 10.84 -10.37 -2.51
C TYR A 42 10.51 -11.69 -3.18
N GLY A 43 11.45 -12.31 -3.87
CA GLY A 43 11.20 -13.51 -4.68
C GLY A 43 10.79 -14.71 -3.83
N ILE A 44 11.54 -15.02 -2.78
CA ILE A 44 11.25 -16.19 -1.93
C ILE A 44 9.88 -16.03 -1.24
N PRO A 45 9.56 -14.92 -0.54
CA PRO A 45 8.24 -14.75 0.07
C PRO A 45 7.10 -14.81 -0.93
N ILE A 46 7.24 -14.18 -2.10
CA ILE A 46 6.21 -14.20 -3.14
C ILE A 46 5.95 -15.62 -3.60
N VAL A 47 7.00 -16.41 -3.87
CA VAL A 47 6.84 -17.81 -4.29
C VAL A 47 6.14 -18.64 -3.21
N VAL A 48 6.62 -18.56 -1.95
CA VAL A 48 6.03 -19.31 -0.83
C VAL A 48 4.57 -18.93 -0.61
N VAL A 49 4.28 -17.64 -0.55
CA VAL A 49 2.90 -17.14 -0.35
C VAL A 49 2.02 -17.54 -1.55
N SER A 50 2.54 -17.46 -2.77
CA SER A 50 1.77 -17.79 -3.99
C SER A 50 1.43 -19.27 -4.09
N LEU A 51 2.31 -20.16 -3.66
CA LEU A 51 2.05 -21.60 -3.66
C LEU A 51 0.82 -21.97 -2.80
N PHE A 52 0.64 -21.30 -1.68
CA PHE A 52 -0.44 -21.63 -0.74
C PHE A 52 -1.66 -20.70 -0.85
N PHE A 53 -1.48 -19.42 -1.19
CA PHE A 53 -2.51 -18.39 -1.12
C PHE A 53 -2.69 -17.59 -2.41
N GLY A 54 -1.85 -17.78 -3.42
CA GLY A 54 -1.84 -16.96 -4.64
C GLY A 54 -3.19 -16.88 -5.33
N ARG A 55 -3.88 -18.02 -5.47
CA ARG A 55 -5.22 -18.07 -6.08
C ARG A 55 -6.24 -17.21 -5.33
N GLU A 56 -6.22 -17.25 -4.00
CA GLU A 56 -7.17 -16.50 -3.17
C GLU A 56 -6.86 -14.99 -3.17
N ILE A 57 -5.57 -14.64 -3.17
CA ILE A 57 -5.13 -13.25 -3.27
C ILE A 57 -5.53 -12.69 -4.63
N LEU A 58 -5.21 -13.36 -5.73
CA LEU A 58 -5.54 -12.93 -7.09
C LEU A 58 -7.05 -12.80 -7.28
N LYS A 59 -7.83 -13.79 -6.84
CA LYS A 59 -9.30 -13.74 -6.93
C LYS A 59 -9.90 -12.52 -6.21
N ARG A 60 -9.34 -12.13 -5.09
CA ARG A 60 -9.75 -10.90 -4.37
C ARG A 60 -9.27 -9.65 -5.09
N SER A 61 -8.00 -9.63 -5.50
CA SER A 61 -7.35 -8.47 -6.12
C SER A 61 -7.95 -8.10 -7.47
N CYS A 62 -8.39 -9.07 -8.26
CA CYS A 62 -9.03 -8.86 -9.56
C CYS A 62 -10.51 -8.47 -9.46
N LYS A 63 -11.09 -8.53 -8.27
CA LYS A 63 -12.47 -8.12 -8.06
C LYS A 63 -12.58 -6.60 -8.16
N ASN A 64 -13.54 -6.12 -8.95
CA ASN A 64 -13.78 -4.68 -9.14
C ASN A 64 -12.64 -3.88 -9.82
N ASN A 65 -11.82 -4.51 -10.66
CA ASN A 65 -10.70 -3.84 -11.33
C ASN A 65 -11.11 -2.62 -12.15
N VAL A 66 -12.26 -2.67 -12.85
CA VAL A 66 -12.76 -1.52 -13.64
C VAL A 66 -13.05 -0.33 -12.74
N LEU A 67 -13.65 -0.56 -11.57
CA LEU A 67 -13.94 0.46 -10.59
C LEU A 67 -12.66 1.00 -9.96
N ALA A 68 -11.72 0.12 -9.60
CA ALA A 68 -10.42 0.49 -9.07
C ALA A 68 -9.62 1.32 -10.08
N THR A 69 -9.66 0.95 -11.36
CA THR A 69 -8.99 1.70 -12.43
C THR A 69 -9.61 3.09 -12.59
N LYS A 70 -10.92 3.21 -12.62
CA LYS A 70 -11.61 4.51 -12.69
C LYS A 70 -11.32 5.39 -11.48
N LEU A 71 -11.33 4.83 -10.27
CA LEU A 71 -10.98 5.53 -9.04
C LEU A 71 -9.49 5.92 -9.02
N GLY A 72 -8.61 4.97 -9.34
CA GLY A 72 -7.18 5.22 -9.37
C GLY A 72 -6.81 6.32 -10.36
N PHE A 73 -7.23 6.21 -11.61
CA PHE A 73 -6.92 7.23 -12.63
C PHE A 73 -7.74 8.52 -12.48
N GLY A 74 -9.03 8.43 -12.16
CA GLY A 74 -9.89 9.62 -12.07
C GLY A 74 -9.60 10.44 -10.82
N MET A 75 -9.51 9.79 -9.66
CA MET A 75 -9.23 10.49 -8.40
C MET A 75 -7.76 10.80 -8.22
N PHE A 76 -6.86 9.85 -8.54
CA PHE A 76 -5.44 10.08 -8.47
C PHE A 76 -5.01 11.20 -9.43
N GLY A 77 -5.50 11.19 -10.67
CA GLY A 77 -5.25 12.28 -11.64
C GLY A 77 -5.84 13.62 -11.18
N GLY A 78 -7.06 13.64 -10.67
CA GLY A 78 -7.69 14.85 -10.14
C GLY A 78 -6.98 15.41 -8.91
N LEU A 79 -6.62 14.54 -7.95
CA LEU A 79 -5.85 14.91 -6.77
C LEU A 79 -4.44 15.37 -7.14
N THR A 80 -3.78 14.74 -8.11
CA THR A 80 -2.45 15.16 -8.58
C THR A 80 -2.45 16.60 -9.08
N ILE A 81 -3.49 17.03 -9.79
CA ILE A 81 -3.62 18.42 -10.23
C ILE A 81 -3.71 19.39 -9.04
N ILE A 82 -4.57 19.08 -8.06
CA ILE A 82 -4.71 19.90 -6.85
C ILE A 82 -3.39 19.93 -6.09
N SER A 83 -2.75 18.79 -5.97
CA SER A 83 -1.50 18.62 -5.27
C SER A 83 -0.34 19.36 -5.94
N LEU A 84 -0.31 19.49 -7.28
CA LEU A 84 0.68 20.31 -7.98
C LEU A 84 0.62 21.77 -7.51
N PHE A 85 -0.57 22.33 -7.30
CA PHE A 85 -0.70 23.69 -6.74
C PHE A 85 -0.17 23.77 -5.30
N ILE A 86 -0.48 22.78 -4.47
CA ILE A 86 0.00 22.73 -3.08
C ILE A 86 1.52 22.59 -3.06
N SER A 87 2.12 21.81 -3.97
CA SER A 87 3.58 21.66 -4.06
C SER A 87 4.30 22.95 -4.34
N VAL A 88 3.77 23.79 -5.23
CA VAL A 88 4.37 25.11 -5.49
C VAL A 88 4.45 25.93 -4.21
N ILE A 89 3.40 25.88 -3.39
CA ILE A 89 3.37 26.57 -2.10
C ILE A 89 4.37 25.93 -1.13
N VAL A 90 4.39 24.59 -1.03
CA VAL A 90 5.30 23.86 -0.15
C VAL A 90 6.75 24.11 -0.53
N ILE A 91 7.09 24.08 -1.83
CA ILE A 91 8.44 24.40 -2.31
C ILE A 91 8.81 25.84 -1.94
N ALA A 92 7.91 26.82 -2.15
CA ALA A 92 8.15 28.20 -1.79
C ALA A 92 8.37 28.40 -0.29
N VAL A 93 7.70 27.60 0.55
CA VAL A 93 7.92 27.59 2.01
C VAL A 93 9.23 26.91 2.37
N LEU A 94 9.53 25.75 1.77
CA LEU A 94 10.78 25.02 2.02
C LEU A 94 12.02 25.82 1.65
N LEU A 95 11.98 26.61 0.59
CA LEU A 95 13.06 27.51 0.19
C LEU A 95 13.36 28.64 1.21
N GLN A 96 12.47 28.82 2.21
CA GLN A 96 12.70 29.74 3.32
C GLN A 96 13.35 29.08 4.55
N PHE A 97 13.49 27.75 4.57
CA PHE A 97 14.20 27.07 5.65
C PHE A 97 15.72 27.30 5.52
N ASP A 98 16.38 27.31 6.66
CA ASP A 98 17.83 27.39 6.69
C ASP A 98 18.48 26.12 6.10
N GLN A 99 19.71 26.26 5.63
CA GLN A 99 20.42 25.17 4.99
C GLN A 99 20.62 23.97 5.93
N SER A 100 20.73 24.19 7.24
CA SER A 100 20.92 23.11 8.22
C SER A 100 19.71 22.20 8.31
N THR A 101 18.51 22.74 8.23
CA THR A 101 17.24 21.96 8.17
C THR A 101 17.14 21.18 6.86
N ILE A 102 17.53 21.80 5.75
CA ILE A 102 17.58 21.16 4.43
C ILE A 102 18.56 20.00 4.45
N ASP A 103 19.75 20.15 5.04
CA ASP A 103 20.78 19.10 5.11
C ASP A 103 20.35 17.89 5.95
N ILE A 104 19.56 18.11 7.02
CA ILE A 104 18.97 17.00 7.80
C ILE A 104 17.95 16.23 6.97
N LEU A 105 17.11 16.94 6.20
CA LEU A 105 16.12 16.32 5.32
C LEU A 105 16.75 15.61 4.12
N ASN A 106 17.94 16.07 3.72
CA ASN A 106 18.70 15.58 2.57
C ASN A 106 19.69 14.47 2.94
N LYS A 107 19.76 14.02 4.19
CA LYS A 107 20.63 12.88 4.52
C LYS A 107 20.28 11.72 3.58
N PRO A 108 21.27 11.21 2.82
CA PRO A 108 21.01 10.17 1.85
C PRO A 108 20.41 8.94 2.53
N ASN A 109 19.31 8.47 2.00
CA ASN A 109 18.80 7.16 2.35
C ASN A 109 19.72 6.14 1.68
N PRO A 110 20.36 5.22 2.42
CA PRO A 110 21.27 4.23 1.84
C PRO A 110 20.67 3.42 0.69
N VAL A 111 19.35 3.20 0.72
CA VAL A 111 18.62 2.52 -0.36
C VAL A 111 18.59 3.35 -1.65
N LEU A 112 18.81 4.66 -1.56
CA LEU A 112 18.81 5.60 -2.69
C LEU A 112 20.22 5.93 -3.19
N GLU A 113 21.28 5.31 -2.66
CA GLU A 113 22.65 5.46 -3.15
C GLU A 113 22.85 4.74 -4.49
N VAL A 114 22.20 5.28 -5.51
CA VAL A 114 22.30 4.79 -6.89
C VAL A 114 22.73 5.94 -7.82
N PRO A 115 23.48 5.67 -8.88
CA PRO A 115 23.79 6.68 -9.89
C PRO A 115 22.50 7.26 -10.52
N PRO A 116 22.48 8.55 -10.96
CA PRO A 116 21.29 9.18 -11.52
C PRO A 116 20.65 8.44 -12.70
N ASN A 117 21.45 7.82 -13.56
CA ASN A 117 20.95 7.00 -14.67
C ASN A 117 20.25 5.72 -14.18
N VAL A 118 20.70 5.14 -13.07
CA VAL A 118 20.05 3.98 -12.44
C VAL A 118 18.78 4.39 -11.70
N ALA A 119 18.73 5.61 -11.16
CA ALA A 119 17.56 6.13 -10.46
C ALA A 119 16.30 6.14 -11.36
N TRP A 120 16.43 6.46 -12.64
CA TRP A 120 15.31 6.35 -13.60
C TRP A 120 14.80 4.91 -13.76
N LEU A 121 15.71 3.93 -13.80
CA LEU A 121 15.32 2.52 -13.82
C LEU A 121 14.62 2.11 -12.52
N MET A 122 15.12 2.59 -11.37
CA MET A 122 14.52 2.31 -10.07
C MET A 122 13.12 2.91 -9.91
N ILE A 123 12.84 4.06 -10.54
CA ILE A 123 11.48 4.61 -10.64
C ILE A 123 10.55 3.60 -11.33
N ALA A 124 10.95 3.03 -12.46
CA ALA A 124 10.16 2.01 -13.14
C ALA A 124 10.01 0.73 -12.29
N ILE A 125 11.09 0.28 -11.63
CA ILE A 125 11.08 -0.89 -10.74
C ILE A 125 10.15 -0.66 -9.54
N SER A 126 10.04 0.56 -9.01
CA SER A 126 9.11 0.88 -7.92
C SER A 126 7.66 0.57 -8.30
N PHE A 127 7.25 0.91 -9.52
CA PHE A 127 5.88 0.63 -10.00
C PHE A 127 5.66 -0.82 -10.44
N LEU A 128 6.68 -1.44 -11.05
CA LEU A 128 6.51 -2.75 -11.69
C LEU A 128 6.84 -3.92 -10.76
N VAL A 129 7.65 -3.68 -9.73
CA VAL A 129 8.17 -4.76 -8.88
C VAL A 129 8.01 -4.47 -7.39
N ILE A 130 8.56 -3.38 -6.85
CA ILE A 130 8.59 -3.13 -5.40
C ILE A 130 7.17 -2.94 -4.87
N GLY A 131 6.44 -1.95 -5.37
CA GLY A 131 5.07 -1.68 -4.96
C GLY A 131 4.16 -2.91 -5.11
N PRO A 132 4.13 -3.60 -6.27
CA PRO A 132 3.39 -4.85 -6.43
C PRO A 132 3.78 -5.94 -5.44
N ALA A 133 5.07 -6.15 -5.20
CA ALA A 133 5.57 -7.18 -4.31
C ALA A 133 5.14 -6.91 -2.86
N GLU A 134 5.37 -5.69 -2.38
CA GLU A 134 5.04 -5.32 -1.00
C GLU A 134 3.53 -5.29 -0.76
N GLU A 135 2.75 -4.74 -1.68
CA GLU A 135 1.29 -4.77 -1.55
C GLU A 135 0.72 -6.19 -1.60
N TYR A 136 1.28 -7.06 -2.45
CA TYR A 136 0.89 -8.46 -2.50
C TYR A 136 1.16 -9.18 -1.17
N LEU A 137 2.34 -8.99 -0.58
CA LEU A 137 2.74 -9.64 0.67
C LEU A 137 2.01 -9.04 1.88
N PHE A 138 1.93 -7.72 1.98
CA PHE A 138 1.40 -7.08 3.18
C PHE A 138 -0.12 -6.87 3.12
N ARG A 139 -0.67 -6.36 2.03
CA ARG A 139 -2.13 -6.14 1.91
C ARG A 139 -2.86 -7.37 1.40
N GLY A 140 -2.33 -8.02 0.37
CA GLY A 140 -2.93 -9.22 -0.20
C GLY A 140 -2.90 -10.42 0.75
N PHE A 141 -1.73 -10.74 1.29
CA PHE A 141 -1.53 -11.90 2.13
C PHE A 141 -1.72 -11.58 3.63
N MET A 142 -0.89 -10.74 4.23
CA MET A 142 -0.93 -10.55 5.68
C MET A 142 -2.27 -9.95 6.14
N TYR A 143 -2.58 -8.74 5.71
CA TYR A 143 -3.80 -8.07 6.13
C TYR A 143 -5.07 -8.75 5.58
N GLY A 144 -5.08 -9.08 4.28
CA GLY A 144 -6.20 -9.77 3.63
C GLY A 144 -6.44 -11.17 4.18
N GLY A 145 -5.40 -11.88 4.61
CA GLY A 145 -5.50 -13.15 5.31
C GLY A 145 -6.19 -13.01 6.66
N LEU A 146 -5.77 -12.04 7.49
CA LEU A 146 -6.40 -11.72 8.77
C LEU A 146 -7.86 -11.31 8.61
N LEU A 147 -8.16 -10.46 7.62
CA LEU A 147 -9.54 -10.07 7.30
C LEU A 147 -10.40 -11.30 6.92
N SER A 148 -9.85 -12.23 6.18
CA SER A 148 -10.55 -13.46 5.80
C SER A 148 -10.84 -14.34 7.01
N MET A 149 -9.87 -14.53 7.91
CA MET A 149 -10.03 -15.31 9.14
C MET A 149 -11.06 -14.69 10.10
N THR A 150 -11.15 -13.36 10.13
CA THR A 150 -12.09 -12.63 11.00
C THR A 150 -13.39 -12.26 10.30
N LYS A 151 -13.58 -12.68 9.04
CA LYS A 151 -14.73 -12.31 8.19
C LYS A 151 -14.91 -10.79 8.07
N GLY A 152 -13.80 -10.05 8.03
CA GLY A 152 -13.77 -8.58 7.97
C GLY A 152 -14.08 -7.88 9.29
N LYS A 153 -14.28 -8.62 10.38
CA LYS A 153 -14.39 -8.04 11.72
C LYS A 153 -13.03 -7.49 12.16
N HIS A 154 -13.07 -6.48 13.01
CA HIS A 154 -11.85 -5.85 13.57
C HIS A 154 -10.88 -5.29 12.50
N TRP A 155 -11.42 -4.86 11.35
CA TRP A 155 -10.61 -4.40 10.23
C TRP A 155 -9.61 -3.29 10.61
N LEU A 156 -10.00 -2.34 11.48
CA LEU A 156 -9.15 -1.23 11.89
C LEU A 156 -7.99 -1.66 12.80
N PRO A 157 -8.19 -2.40 13.90
CA PRO A 157 -7.08 -2.97 14.68
C PRO A 157 -6.14 -3.83 13.83
N LEU A 158 -6.69 -4.61 12.88
CA LEU A 158 -5.87 -5.42 11.98
C LEU A 158 -5.09 -4.55 10.98
N ALA A 159 -5.67 -3.45 10.49
CA ALA A 159 -4.96 -2.48 9.66
C ALA A 159 -3.79 -1.85 10.42
N ILE A 160 -4.01 -1.40 11.66
CA ILE A 160 -2.97 -0.83 12.51
C ILE A 160 -1.87 -1.86 12.78
N GLY A 161 -2.22 -3.07 13.22
CA GLY A 161 -1.26 -4.13 13.49
C GLY A 161 -0.41 -4.52 12.28
N SER A 162 -1.05 -4.72 11.11
CA SER A 162 -0.33 -5.03 9.88
C SER A 162 0.55 -3.87 9.40
N SER A 163 0.16 -2.63 9.68
CA SER A 163 0.95 -1.44 9.34
C SER A 163 2.17 -1.27 10.25
N LEU A 164 2.05 -1.60 11.52
CA LEU A 164 3.20 -1.65 12.43
C LEU A 164 4.18 -2.74 12.01
N LEU A 165 3.70 -3.92 11.62
CA LEU A 165 4.54 -4.99 11.08
C LEU A 165 5.21 -4.56 9.76
N PHE A 166 4.50 -3.89 8.87
CA PHE A 166 5.08 -3.32 7.66
C PHE A 166 6.17 -2.29 7.97
N ALA A 167 5.93 -1.39 8.92
CA ALA A 167 6.93 -0.41 9.31
C ALA A 167 8.16 -1.08 9.96
N SER A 168 7.99 -2.18 10.69
CA SER A 168 9.10 -2.87 11.34
C SER A 168 10.11 -3.46 10.34
N VAL A 169 9.70 -3.83 9.13
CA VAL A 169 10.65 -4.30 8.09
C VAL A 169 11.53 -3.18 7.55
N HIS A 170 11.21 -1.93 7.86
CA HIS A 170 12.00 -0.74 7.54
C HIS A 170 12.90 -0.29 8.72
N ALA A 171 13.21 -1.21 9.65
CA ALA A 171 14.01 -0.91 10.84
C ALA A 171 15.43 -0.40 10.53
N TYR A 172 15.92 -0.59 9.28
CA TYR A 172 17.17 -0.01 8.82
C TYR A 172 17.23 1.51 8.97
N TYR A 173 16.10 2.21 8.95
CA TYR A 173 16.05 3.64 9.24
C TYR A 173 16.56 3.95 10.66
N ALA A 174 16.28 3.08 11.63
CA ALA A 174 16.78 3.27 12.99
C ALA A 174 18.30 3.17 13.07
N VAL A 175 18.90 2.26 12.29
CA VAL A 175 20.35 2.10 12.21
C VAL A 175 20.97 3.32 11.53
N THR A 176 20.36 3.83 10.47
CA THR A 176 20.90 4.96 9.67
C THR A 176 20.71 6.31 10.34
N TYR A 177 19.53 6.57 10.92
CA TYR A 177 19.15 7.90 11.41
C TYR A 177 19.05 8.00 12.93
N GLY A 178 19.23 6.88 13.67
CA GLY A 178 19.11 6.87 15.12
C GLY A 178 17.72 7.36 15.58
N VAL A 179 17.68 8.28 16.54
CA VAL A 179 16.42 8.83 17.09
C VAL A 179 15.59 9.57 16.02
N ALA A 180 16.24 10.19 15.02
CA ALA A 180 15.52 10.86 13.93
C ALA A 180 14.69 9.91 13.06
N SER A 181 14.93 8.60 13.14
CA SER A 181 14.14 7.57 12.45
C SER A 181 12.66 7.52 12.85
N ILE A 182 12.29 8.14 13.98
CA ILE A 182 10.89 8.19 14.43
C ILE A 182 9.98 8.88 13.40
N VAL A 183 10.51 9.87 12.66
CA VAL A 183 9.74 10.62 11.66
C VAL A 183 9.40 9.74 10.44
N PRO A 184 10.37 9.11 9.74
CA PRO A 184 10.06 8.17 8.66
C PRO A 184 9.25 6.97 9.16
N PHE A 185 9.46 6.48 10.38
CA PHE A 185 8.68 5.36 10.92
C PHE A 185 7.19 5.73 11.07
N ILE A 186 6.86 6.89 11.66
CA ILE A 186 5.48 7.38 11.77
C ILE A 186 4.87 7.57 10.36
N SER A 187 5.65 8.12 9.42
CA SER A 187 5.20 8.31 8.04
C SER A 187 4.85 6.97 7.37
N ILE A 188 5.70 5.95 7.51
CA ILE A 188 5.48 4.61 6.95
C ILE A 188 4.25 3.95 7.58
N VAL A 189 4.08 4.04 8.91
CA VAL A 189 2.89 3.51 9.60
C VAL A 189 1.62 4.18 9.08
N SER A 190 1.61 5.51 9.03
CA SER A 190 0.45 6.30 8.58
C SER A 190 0.10 6.00 7.12
N PHE A 191 1.10 5.97 6.25
CA PHE A 191 0.94 5.58 4.85
C PHE A 191 0.38 4.16 4.73
N SER A 192 0.94 3.21 5.47
CA SER A 192 0.51 1.83 5.46
C SER A 192 -0.94 1.65 5.96
N ILE A 193 -1.37 2.43 6.97
CA ILE A 193 -2.77 2.46 7.42
C ILE A 193 -3.68 2.96 6.30
N ALA A 194 -3.31 4.04 5.60
CA ALA A 194 -4.09 4.57 4.48
C ALA A 194 -4.24 3.53 3.34
N MET A 195 -3.17 2.79 3.01
CA MET A 195 -3.22 1.70 2.03
C MET A 195 -4.10 0.54 2.50
N SER A 196 -4.05 0.18 3.78
CA SER A 196 -4.90 -0.86 4.37
C SER A 196 -6.39 -0.46 4.36
N ILE A 197 -6.71 0.81 4.64
CA ILE A 197 -8.05 1.37 4.53
C ILE A 197 -8.52 1.28 3.07
N THR A 198 -7.69 1.72 2.13
CA THR A 198 -7.99 1.68 0.70
C THR A 198 -8.27 0.25 0.23
N TYR A 199 -7.41 -0.70 0.59
CA TYR A 199 -7.60 -2.12 0.30
C TYR A 199 -8.93 -2.65 0.88
N TYR A 200 -9.23 -2.35 2.14
CA TYR A 200 -10.46 -2.80 2.79
C TYR A 200 -11.72 -2.27 2.10
N TYR A 201 -11.78 -0.96 1.88
CA TYR A 201 -12.98 -0.31 1.32
C TYR A 201 -13.15 -0.51 -0.19
N THR A 202 -12.11 -0.89 -0.92
CA THR A 202 -12.19 -1.32 -2.32
C THR A 202 -12.49 -2.81 -2.49
N GLY A 203 -12.67 -3.52 -1.38
CA GLY A 203 -13.07 -4.92 -1.40
C GLY A 203 -11.94 -5.89 -1.66
N GLY A 204 -10.72 -5.52 -1.31
CA GLY A 204 -9.52 -6.34 -1.46
C GLY A 204 -8.80 -6.12 -2.80
N ASN A 205 -9.12 -5.04 -3.51
CA ASN A 205 -8.42 -4.69 -4.73
C ASN A 205 -7.01 -4.16 -4.40
N LEU A 206 -5.97 -4.70 -5.05
CA LEU A 206 -4.58 -4.30 -4.84
C LEU A 206 -4.11 -3.22 -5.82
N LEU A 207 -4.81 -2.99 -6.93
CA LEU A 207 -4.32 -2.10 -7.99
C LEU A 207 -4.08 -0.67 -7.48
N ILE A 208 -5.02 -0.11 -6.69
CA ILE A 208 -4.87 1.25 -6.18
C ILE A 208 -3.72 1.35 -5.17
N PRO A 209 -3.65 0.48 -4.12
CA PRO A 209 -2.49 0.46 -3.24
C PRO A 209 -1.17 0.29 -3.98
N ILE A 210 -1.09 -0.60 -4.96
CA ILE A 210 0.12 -0.82 -5.79
C ILE A 210 0.54 0.48 -6.50
N LEU A 211 -0.40 1.19 -7.13
CA LEU A 211 -0.09 2.42 -7.87
C LEU A 211 0.40 3.54 -6.92
N ILE A 212 -0.28 3.71 -5.78
CA ILE A 212 0.10 4.74 -4.80
C ILE A 212 1.45 4.39 -4.16
N HIS A 213 1.67 3.13 -3.82
CA HIS A 213 2.92 2.67 -3.22
C HIS A 213 4.09 2.80 -4.19
N GLY A 214 3.94 2.31 -5.41
CA GLY A 214 4.97 2.46 -6.44
C GLY A 214 5.30 3.94 -6.72
N ALA A 215 4.27 4.82 -6.72
CA ALA A 215 4.48 6.24 -6.83
C ALA A 215 5.24 6.83 -5.63
N TYR A 216 4.89 6.40 -4.40
CA TYR A 216 5.59 6.83 -3.19
C TYR A 216 7.08 6.46 -3.23
N ASP A 217 7.42 5.21 -3.54
CA ASP A 217 8.81 4.75 -3.65
C ASP A 217 9.57 5.47 -4.76
N ALA A 218 8.92 5.66 -5.92
CA ALA A 218 9.49 6.39 -7.05
C ALA A 218 9.93 7.81 -6.67
N THR A 219 9.23 8.47 -5.71
CA THR A 219 9.60 9.81 -5.26
C THR A 219 10.98 9.86 -4.60
N GLY A 220 11.39 8.78 -3.93
CA GLY A 220 12.73 8.66 -3.38
C GLY A 220 13.80 8.73 -4.47
N PHE A 221 13.60 8.01 -5.57
CA PHE A 221 14.54 8.02 -6.68
C PHE A 221 14.47 9.31 -7.52
N LEU A 222 13.36 10.05 -7.48
CA LEU A 222 13.30 11.40 -8.07
C LEU A 222 14.22 12.38 -7.37
N THR A 223 14.51 12.21 -6.07
CA THR A 223 15.50 13.03 -5.37
C THR A 223 16.89 12.91 -5.98
N VAL A 224 17.22 11.74 -6.51
CA VAL A 224 18.51 11.44 -7.15
C VAL A 224 18.49 11.74 -8.64
N ALA A 225 17.39 11.37 -9.33
CA ALA A 225 17.28 11.50 -10.79
C ALA A 225 17.11 12.96 -11.25
N VAL A 226 16.47 13.80 -10.43
CA VAL A 226 16.12 15.20 -10.79
C VAL A 226 16.69 16.18 -9.76
N SER A 227 16.07 16.28 -8.59
CA SER A 227 16.56 17.05 -7.45
C SER A 227 15.82 16.67 -6.16
N THR A 228 16.41 17.03 -5.01
CA THR A 228 15.81 16.77 -3.71
C THR A 228 14.46 17.44 -3.54
N GLU A 229 14.34 18.70 -3.97
CA GLU A 229 13.10 19.49 -3.84
C GLU A 229 11.96 18.82 -4.64
N VAL A 230 12.24 18.39 -5.87
CA VAL A 230 11.27 17.68 -6.72
C VAL A 230 10.86 16.37 -6.08
N GLY A 231 11.79 15.59 -5.57
CA GLY A 231 11.48 14.32 -4.90
C GLY A 231 10.65 14.49 -3.64
N LEU A 232 11.00 15.46 -2.77
CA LEU A 232 10.27 15.76 -1.54
C LEU A 232 8.86 16.30 -1.83
N ALA A 233 8.73 17.22 -2.79
CA ALA A 233 7.43 17.72 -3.21
C ALA A 233 6.55 16.60 -3.76
N ALA A 234 7.07 15.76 -4.66
CA ALA A 234 6.35 14.61 -5.19
C ALA A 234 5.91 13.65 -4.07
N ARG A 235 6.77 13.39 -3.08
CA ARG A 235 6.45 12.55 -1.92
C ARG A 235 5.31 13.12 -1.08
N GLY A 236 5.36 14.42 -0.78
CA GLY A 236 4.28 15.11 -0.08
C GLY A 236 2.94 14.97 -0.80
N LEU A 237 2.94 15.08 -2.12
CA LEU A 237 1.77 14.87 -2.98
C LEU A 237 1.18 13.48 -2.83
N ILE A 238 2.01 12.45 -2.99
CA ILE A 238 1.56 11.05 -2.95
C ILE A 238 1.01 10.69 -1.57
N ILE A 239 1.62 11.17 -0.49
CA ILE A 239 1.11 10.98 0.87
C ILE A 239 -0.26 11.65 1.02
N PHE A 240 -0.39 12.90 0.56
CA PHE A 240 -1.65 13.63 0.61
C PHE A 240 -2.75 12.92 -0.19
N ASP A 241 -2.46 12.50 -1.40
CA ASP A 241 -3.40 11.80 -2.29
C ASP A 241 -3.86 10.47 -1.69
N GLY A 242 -2.93 9.69 -1.14
CA GLY A 242 -3.23 8.44 -0.46
C GLY A 242 -4.11 8.64 0.79
N ALA A 243 -3.81 9.65 1.60
CA ALA A 243 -4.59 9.99 2.77
C ALA A 243 -5.99 10.52 2.40
N ALA A 244 -6.07 11.41 1.40
CA ALA A 244 -7.34 11.96 0.93
C ALA A 244 -8.25 10.87 0.36
N LEU A 245 -7.71 9.93 -0.39
CA LEU A 245 -8.45 8.78 -0.91
C LEU A 245 -8.96 7.89 0.23
N ALA A 246 -8.12 7.57 1.21
CA ALA A 246 -8.52 6.77 2.36
C ALA A 246 -9.65 7.45 3.16
N ILE A 247 -9.53 8.75 3.43
CA ILE A 247 -10.56 9.56 4.11
C ILE A 247 -11.85 9.54 3.30
N TYR A 248 -11.78 9.79 1.99
CA TYR A 248 -12.95 9.74 1.12
C TYR A 248 -13.69 8.40 1.20
N LEU A 249 -12.97 7.29 1.15
CA LEU A 249 -13.55 5.95 1.22
C LEU A 249 -14.26 5.71 2.56
N VAL A 250 -13.65 6.14 3.67
CA VAL A 250 -14.25 6.07 5.01
C VAL A 250 -15.53 6.91 5.08
N LEU A 251 -15.45 8.19 4.69
CA LEU A 251 -16.59 9.11 4.70
C LEU A 251 -17.72 8.61 3.81
N LYS A 252 -17.40 8.13 2.62
CA LYS A 252 -18.40 7.54 1.72
C LYS A 252 -19.13 6.38 2.38
N LYS A 253 -18.42 5.48 3.05
CA LYS A 253 -19.03 4.37 3.78
C LYS A 253 -19.91 4.86 4.91
N LEU A 254 -19.47 5.84 5.68
CA LEU A 254 -20.24 6.41 6.78
C LEU A 254 -21.52 7.10 6.30
N LEU A 255 -21.45 7.87 5.21
CA LEU A 255 -22.57 8.66 4.70
C LEU A 255 -23.58 7.82 3.89
N THR A 256 -23.12 6.81 3.14
CA THR A 256 -23.97 6.04 2.25
C THR A 256 -24.34 4.65 2.76
N GLY A 257 -23.73 4.21 3.86
CA GLY A 257 -23.90 2.83 4.37
C GLY A 257 -23.25 1.76 3.50
N HIS A 258 -22.75 2.10 2.29
CA HIS A 258 -22.21 1.17 1.32
C HIS A 258 -20.69 1.36 1.15
N ALA A 259 -19.92 0.27 1.34
CA ALA A 259 -18.58 0.20 0.80
C ALA A 259 -18.66 0.24 -0.74
N LEU A 260 -17.56 0.62 -1.41
CA LEU A 260 -17.49 0.57 -2.86
C LEU A 260 -17.71 -0.87 -3.35
N SER A 261 -18.96 -1.21 -3.62
CA SER A 261 -19.35 -2.45 -4.28
C SER A 261 -19.76 -2.11 -5.70
N GLY A 262 -18.94 -2.49 -6.66
CA GLY A 262 -19.32 -2.81 -8.04
C GLY A 262 -19.89 -1.72 -8.95
N SER A 263 -20.45 -0.61 -8.48
CA SER A 263 -20.93 0.44 -9.36
C SER A 263 -20.85 1.82 -8.70
N LEU A 264 -19.92 2.63 -9.14
CA LEU A 264 -19.93 4.09 -8.85
C LEU A 264 -21.16 4.78 -9.50
N PHE A 265 -21.75 4.14 -10.51
CA PHE A 265 -22.94 4.59 -11.24
C PHE A 265 -23.98 3.46 -11.25
N GLY A 266 -24.28 2.94 -10.04
CA GLY A 266 -25.07 1.75 -9.87
C GLY A 266 -26.37 1.78 -10.66
N LYS A 267 -26.53 0.85 -11.57
CA LYS A 267 -27.86 0.30 -11.78
C LYS A 267 -28.32 -0.24 -10.42
N LYS A 268 -29.38 0.35 -9.83
CA LYS A 268 -30.08 -0.26 -8.69
C LYS A 268 -30.23 -1.73 -9.00
N GLN A 269 -29.72 -2.63 -8.15
CA GLN A 269 -30.16 -4.01 -8.24
C GLN A 269 -31.68 -3.97 -8.24
N PRO A 270 -32.36 -4.66 -9.19
CA PRO A 270 -33.78 -4.78 -9.11
C PRO A 270 -34.13 -5.32 -7.73
N ALA A 271 -35.15 -4.76 -7.10
CA ALA A 271 -35.64 -5.25 -5.83
C ALA A 271 -35.79 -6.78 -5.93
N PRO A 272 -35.40 -7.55 -4.89
CA PRO A 272 -35.65 -8.99 -4.91
C PRO A 272 -37.13 -9.23 -5.24
N ALA A 273 -37.38 -10.16 -6.19
CA ALA A 273 -38.72 -10.51 -6.57
C ALA A 273 -39.55 -10.81 -5.30
N PRO A 274 -40.81 -10.34 -5.21
CA PRO A 274 -41.64 -10.65 -4.09
C PRO A 274 -41.69 -12.16 -3.92
N LEU A 275 -41.59 -12.63 -2.69
CA LEU A 275 -41.70 -14.04 -2.36
C LEU A 275 -43.03 -14.58 -2.94
N PRO A 276 -43.05 -15.78 -3.55
CA PRO A 276 -44.28 -16.37 -4.01
C PRO A 276 -45.27 -16.51 -2.82
N PRO A 277 -46.56 -16.29 -3.06
CA PRO A 277 -47.56 -16.46 -2.01
C PRO A 277 -47.43 -17.84 -1.38
N PRO A 278 -47.68 -17.98 -0.08
CA PRO A 278 -47.67 -19.28 0.58
C PRO A 278 -48.65 -20.22 -0.12
N ALA A 279 -48.20 -21.45 -0.33
CA ALA A 279 -49.05 -22.48 -0.92
C ALA A 279 -50.33 -22.62 -0.09
N PRO A 280 -51.52 -22.79 -0.73
CA PRO A 280 -52.75 -23.01 0.00
C PRO A 280 -52.60 -24.25 0.89
N SER A 281 -52.91 -24.09 2.16
CA SER A 281 -52.97 -25.21 3.11
C SER A 281 -54.02 -26.20 2.62
N LEU A 282 -53.60 -27.42 2.33
CA LEU A 282 -54.49 -28.56 2.11
C LEU A 282 -55.15 -28.98 3.41
#